data_c911ceafa8bbd19a39ad50e8e59dee53
#
_entry.id   c911ceafa8bbd19a39ad50e8e59dee53
#
_cell.length_a   1.000
_cell.length_b   1.000
_cell.length_c   1.000
_cell.angle_alpha   90.00
_cell.angle_beta   90.00
_cell.angle_gamma   90.00
#
_symmetry.space_group_name_H-M   'P 1'
#
loop_
_entity.id
_entity.type
_entity.pdbx_description
1 polymer ?
#
loop_
_entity_poly.entity_id
_entity_poly.type
_entity_poly.pdbx_seq_one_letter_code
_entity_poly.pdbx_strand_id
1 'polypeptide(L)'
;MFSNAALHWMHPPEAVLDGVRRALKRGGRFVAEMGGHNNTAAIIVALSAVLGRRGLDAHRLSPWYFPSAAAYREKLEAAGFTVEDIRVVPRPTALPTSIEPWLETFGEAFLGALPEPDRAPACAEVADLLRPVLVDESGTWIADYVRLRFRATLPPRAASFIAQP
;
A
#
# COMPACT_ATOMS: atom_id res chain seq x y z
N MET A 1 6.97 9.91 -15.10
CA MET A 1 6.00 8.82 -14.83
C MET A 1 5.24 9.15 -13.56
N PHE A 2 3.96 8.80 -13.49
CA PHE A 2 3.12 8.97 -12.31
C PHE A 2 2.44 7.65 -11.99
N SER A 3 2.30 7.33 -10.69
CA SER A 3 1.55 6.18 -10.20
C SER A 3 0.72 6.57 -8.97
N ASN A 4 -0.54 6.17 -8.94
CA ASN A 4 -1.42 6.40 -7.80
C ASN A 4 -2.11 5.11 -7.38
N ALA A 5 -2.00 4.76 -6.10
CA ALA A 5 -2.66 3.63 -5.45
C ALA A 5 -2.46 2.25 -6.13
N ALA A 6 -1.36 2.04 -6.85
CA ALA A 6 -1.08 0.81 -7.60
C ALA A 6 0.12 0.01 -7.04
N LEU A 7 1.20 0.68 -6.66
CA LEU A 7 2.49 0.02 -6.36
C LEU A 7 2.44 -0.97 -5.21
N HIS A 8 1.55 -0.76 -4.24
CA HIS A 8 1.40 -1.68 -3.10
C HIS A 8 0.70 -3.01 -3.45
N TRP A 9 0.18 -3.15 -4.67
CA TRP A 9 -0.35 -4.40 -5.23
C TRP A 9 0.66 -5.15 -6.09
N MET A 10 1.82 -4.53 -6.38
CA MET A 10 2.76 -5.03 -7.38
C MET A 10 3.99 -5.66 -6.71
N HIS A 11 4.16 -6.96 -6.90
CA HIS A 11 5.25 -7.76 -6.32
C HIS A 11 6.10 -8.44 -7.39
N PRO A 12 7.41 -8.59 -7.18
CA PRO A 12 8.22 -7.93 -6.16
C PRO A 12 8.49 -6.45 -6.52
N PRO A 13 8.59 -5.55 -5.53
CA PRO A 13 8.75 -4.11 -5.78
C PRO A 13 10.02 -3.76 -6.57
N GLU A 14 11.09 -4.52 -6.42
CA GLU A 14 12.35 -4.33 -7.15
C GLU A 14 12.15 -4.49 -8.67
N ALA A 15 11.40 -5.49 -9.10
CA ALA A 15 11.10 -5.71 -10.52
C ALA A 15 10.25 -4.56 -11.10
N VAL A 16 9.35 -4.01 -10.30
CA VAL A 16 8.54 -2.84 -10.67
C VAL A 16 9.44 -1.61 -10.86
N LEU A 17 10.34 -1.34 -9.92
CA LEU A 17 11.28 -0.21 -9.99
C LEU A 17 12.23 -0.35 -11.19
N ASP A 18 12.71 -1.55 -11.48
CA ASP A 18 13.50 -1.84 -12.68
C ASP A 18 12.72 -1.57 -13.96
N GLY A 19 11.45 -1.95 -14.01
CA GLY A 19 10.55 -1.64 -15.13
C GLY A 19 10.39 -0.14 -15.35
N VAL A 20 10.16 0.61 -14.27
CA VAL A 20 10.07 2.08 -14.29
C VAL A 20 11.38 2.71 -14.77
N ARG A 21 12.52 2.23 -14.26
CA ARG A 21 13.85 2.70 -14.65
C ARG A 21 14.13 2.52 -16.14
N ARG A 22 13.72 1.38 -16.71
CA ARG A 22 13.85 1.13 -18.17
C ARG A 22 12.96 2.01 -19.02
N ALA A 23 11.75 2.32 -18.52
CA ALA A 23 10.76 3.10 -19.26
C ALA A 23 11.00 4.62 -19.19
N LEU A 24 11.73 5.10 -18.17
CA LEU A 24 12.02 6.51 -18.00
C LEU A 24 13.22 6.95 -18.83
N LYS A 25 13.10 8.11 -19.47
CA LYS A 25 14.25 8.82 -20.03
C LYS A 25 15.17 9.29 -18.88
N ARG A 26 16.46 9.42 -19.17
CA ARG A 26 17.43 10.06 -18.25
C ARG A 26 16.98 11.49 -17.93
N GLY A 27 17.09 11.88 -16.67
CA GLY A 27 16.51 13.12 -16.14
C GLY A 27 15.00 13.06 -15.90
N GLY A 28 14.35 11.95 -16.21
CA GLY A 28 12.91 11.77 -16.02
C GLY A 28 12.54 11.60 -14.55
N ARG A 29 11.33 12.07 -14.18
CA ARG A 29 10.80 12.00 -12.82
C ARG A 29 9.84 10.83 -12.66
N PHE A 30 9.91 10.19 -11.49
CA PHE A 30 8.93 9.23 -10.99
C PHE A 30 8.29 9.79 -9.73
N VAL A 31 6.99 10.05 -9.80
CA VAL A 31 6.18 10.56 -8.69
C VAL A 31 5.10 9.53 -8.40
N ALA A 32 4.93 9.16 -7.14
CA ALA A 32 3.89 8.21 -6.80
C ALA A 32 3.31 8.41 -5.39
N GLU A 33 2.08 7.91 -5.24
CA GLU A 33 1.40 7.70 -3.98
C GLU A 33 0.92 6.24 -3.90
N MET A 34 1.18 5.58 -2.77
CA MET A 34 0.75 4.19 -2.51
C MET A 34 0.43 4.00 -1.03
N GLY A 35 -0.12 2.85 -0.64
CA GLY A 35 -0.21 2.50 0.78
C GLY A 35 1.19 2.41 1.40
N GLY A 36 1.39 3.08 2.53
CA GLY A 36 2.63 3.05 3.29
C GLY A 36 2.50 2.30 4.60
N HIS A 37 3.54 2.29 5.40
CA HIS A 37 3.53 1.67 6.73
C HIS A 37 2.33 2.15 7.56
N ASN A 38 1.65 1.22 8.22
CA ASN A 38 0.40 1.43 8.97
C ASN A 38 -0.83 1.78 8.11
N ASN A 39 -0.78 1.65 6.79
CA ASN A 39 -1.99 1.80 5.97
C ASN A 39 -3.01 0.72 6.34
N THR A 40 -4.26 1.13 6.64
CA THR A 40 -5.35 0.24 7.05
C THR A 40 -5.00 -0.67 8.23
N ALA A 41 -4.25 -0.15 9.21
CA ALA A 41 -3.72 -0.94 10.31
C ALA A 41 -4.83 -1.54 11.18
N ALA A 42 -5.87 -0.76 11.50
CA ALA A 42 -7.02 -1.25 12.26
C ALA A 42 -7.72 -2.40 11.51
N ILE A 43 -7.92 -2.24 10.20
CA ILE A 43 -8.58 -3.24 9.36
C ILE A 43 -7.76 -4.53 9.32
N ILE A 44 -6.43 -4.43 9.14
CA ILE A 44 -5.53 -5.61 9.14
C ILE A 44 -5.57 -6.33 10.48
N VAL A 45 -5.57 -5.60 11.60
CA VAL A 45 -5.66 -6.19 12.94
C VAL A 45 -7.00 -6.91 13.15
N ALA A 46 -8.12 -6.32 12.75
CA ALA A 46 -9.44 -6.93 12.85
C ALA A 46 -9.54 -8.20 11.97
N LEU A 47 -9.07 -8.13 10.72
CA LEU A 47 -8.97 -9.31 9.83
C LEU A 47 -8.11 -10.40 10.46
N SER A 48 -6.95 -10.05 11.01
CA SER A 48 -6.05 -11.01 11.65
C SER A 48 -6.69 -11.68 12.86
N ALA A 49 -7.44 -10.92 13.68
CA ALA A 49 -8.15 -11.48 14.82
C ALA A 49 -9.26 -12.46 14.41
N VAL A 50 -10.06 -12.08 13.41
CA VAL A 50 -11.21 -12.88 12.94
C VAL A 50 -10.74 -14.15 12.22
N LEU A 51 -9.75 -14.04 11.34
CA LEU A 51 -9.19 -15.16 10.59
C LEU A 51 -8.37 -16.09 11.48
N GLY A 52 -7.61 -15.53 12.44
CA GLY A 52 -6.81 -16.32 13.39
C GLY A 52 -7.67 -17.27 14.23
N ARG A 53 -8.87 -16.84 14.66
CA ARG A 53 -9.83 -17.73 15.34
C ARG A 53 -10.34 -18.88 14.46
N ARG A 54 -10.21 -18.74 13.14
CA ARG A 54 -10.56 -19.74 12.12
C ARG A 54 -9.36 -20.52 11.60
N GLY A 55 -8.20 -20.38 12.25
CA GLY A 55 -6.96 -21.09 11.88
C GLY A 55 -6.23 -20.54 10.66
N LEU A 56 -6.59 -19.36 10.17
CA LEU A 56 -5.96 -18.73 9.01
C LEU A 56 -4.99 -17.62 9.43
N ASP A 57 -3.85 -17.54 8.75
CA ASP A 57 -2.84 -16.50 8.94
C ASP A 57 -3.09 -15.35 7.94
N ALA A 58 -3.71 -14.28 8.42
CA ALA A 58 -4.00 -13.11 7.61
C ALA A 58 -2.72 -12.45 7.03
N HIS A 59 -1.58 -12.56 7.69
CA HIS A 59 -0.33 -12.00 7.18
C HIS A 59 0.12 -12.70 5.89
N ARG A 60 -0.04 -14.02 5.82
CA ARG A 60 0.27 -14.80 4.61
C ARG A 60 -0.73 -14.57 3.48
N LEU A 61 -1.95 -14.19 3.80
CA LEU A 61 -3.00 -13.91 2.82
C LEU A 61 -2.92 -12.47 2.28
N SER A 62 -2.18 -11.58 2.95
CA SER A 62 -2.15 -10.17 2.58
C SER A 62 -1.55 -9.96 1.18
N PRO A 63 -2.30 -9.35 0.26
CA PRO A 63 -1.81 -9.03 -1.07
C PRO A 63 -1.01 -7.72 -1.10
N TRP A 64 -0.86 -7.05 0.05
CA TRP A 64 -0.33 -5.69 0.12
C TRP A 64 1.11 -5.62 0.58
N TYR A 65 1.82 -4.67 -0.01
CA TYR A 65 3.14 -4.25 0.43
C TYR A 65 3.08 -2.79 0.90
N PHE A 66 3.16 -2.57 2.22
CA PHE A 66 3.09 -1.26 2.85
C PHE A 66 4.44 -0.91 3.51
N PRO A 67 5.42 -0.41 2.75
CA PRO A 67 6.75 -0.11 3.28
C PRO A 67 6.77 1.17 4.11
N SER A 68 7.79 1.28 4.98
CA SER A 68 8.18 2.55 5.56
C SER A 68 8.84 3.47 4.51
N ALA A 69 8.91 4.76 4.79
CA ALA A 69 9.62 5.71 3.92
C ALA A 69 11.09 5.35 3.77
N ALA A 70 11.75 4.92 4.86
CA ALA A 70 13.16 4.51 4.83
C ALA A 70 13.38 3.28 3.94
N ALA A 71 12.62 2.21 4.16
CA ALA A 71 12.75 0.97 3.39
C ALA A 71 12.48 1.16 1.89
N TYR A 72 11.52 2.03 1.53
CA TYR A 72 11.22 2.26 0.12
C TYR A 72 12.22 3.23 -0.53
N ARG A 73 12.80 4.18 0.23
CA ARG A 73 13.93 5.01 -0.20
C ARG A 73 15.11 4.15 -0.61
N GLU A 74 15.53 3.21 0.25
CA GLU A 74 16.62 2.28 -0.05
C GLU A 74 16.41 1.53 -1.36
N LYS A 75 15.18 1.04 -1.62
CA LYS A 75 14.84 0.37 -2.87
C LYS A 75 14.92 1.28 -4.09
N LEU A 76 14.43 2.51 -3.98
CA LEU A 76 14.53 3.51 -5.05
C LEU A 76 15.99 3.83 -5.37
N GLU A 77 16.81 4.06 -4.35
CA GLU A 77 18.23 4.37 -4.50
C GLU A 77 19.02 3.17 -5.06
N ALA A 78 18.74 1.95 -4.60
CA ALA A 78 19.30 0.73 -5.15
C ALA A 78 18.93 0.51 -6.63
N ALA A 79 17.73 0.93 -7.04
CA ALA A 79 17.30 0.93 -8.44
C ALA A 79 17.91 2.09 -9.28
N GLY A 80 18.73 2.95 -8.67
CA GLY A 80 19.47 4.03 -9.34
C GLY A 80 18.70 5.34 -9.46
N PHE A 81 17.66 5.54 -8.66
CA PHE A 81 16.96 6.83 -8.56
C PHE A 81 17.61 7.73 -7.49
N THR A 82 17.56 9.04 -7.71
CA THR A 82 17.79 10.05 -6.69
C THR A 82 16.46 10.41 -6.07
N VAL A 83 16.29 10.20 -4.75
CA VAL A 83 15.04 10.48 -4.04
C VAL A 83 15.06 11.90 -3.51
N GLU A 84 14.22 12.76 -4.09
CA GLU A 84 14.10 14.16 -3.73
C GLU A 84 13.22 14.37 -2.49
N ASP A 85 12.09 13.65 -2.42
CA ASP A 85 11.16 13.67 -1.29
C ASP A 85 10.56 12.27 -1.12
N ILE A 86 10.43 11.82 0.11
CA ILE A 86 9.67 10.62 0.47
C ILE A 86 9.16 10.74 1.89
N ARG A 87 7.86 10.50 2.08
CA ARG A 87 7.21 10.61 3.39
C ARG A 87 5.98 9.73 3.49
N VAL A 88 5.63 9.37 4.72
CA VAL A 88 4.38 8.70 5.07
C VAL A 88 3.43 9.76 5.64
N VAL A 89 2.20 9.79 5.13
CA VAL A 89 1.19 10.80 5.47
C VAL A 89 -0.12 10.10 5.83
N PRO A 90 -0.70 10.32 7.01
CA PRO A 90 -2.06 9.90 7.31
C PRO A 90 -3.05 10.49 6.32
N ARG A 91 -4.00 9.67 5.88
CA ARG A 91 -5.07 10.10 4.96
C ARG A 91 -6.39 9.44 5.33
N PRO A 92 -6.95 9.72 6.52
CA PRO A 92 -8.27 9.24 6.89
C PRO A 92 -9.26 9.58 5.78
N THR A 93 -10.08 8.62 5.38
CA THR A 93 -10.98 8.81 4.24
C THR A 93 -12.36 8.30 4.60
N ALA A 94 -13.36 9.19 4.53
CA ALA A 94 -14.75 8.81 4.70
C ALA A 94 -15.17 7.79 3.62
N LEU A 95 -15.79 6.72 4.05
CA LEU A 95 -16.38 5.74 3.16
C LEU A 95 -17.81 6.18 2.77
N PRO A 96 -18.23 5.92 1.53
CA PRO A 96 -19.56 6.32 1.08
C PRO A 96 -20.68 5.53 1.79
N THR A 97 -20.34 4.35 2.34
CA THR A 97 -21.23 3.45 3.05
C THR A 97 -20.49 2.86 4.26
N SER A 98 -20.96 1.73 4.77
CA SER A 98 -20.26 0.96 5.80
C SER A 98 -18.96 0.31 5.29
N ILE A 99 -18.26 -0.39 6.18
CA ILE A 99 -16.95 -1.01 5.87
C ILE A 99 -17.09 -2.30 5.05
N GLU A 100 -18.24 -2.96 5.07
CA GLU A 100 -18.45 -4.27 4.44
C GLU A 100 -18.17 -4.24 2.92
N PRO A 101 -18.69 -3.29 2.11
CA PRO A 101 -18.36 -3.22 0.69
C PRO A 101 -16.87 -2.97 0.43
N TRP A 102 -16.19 -2.29 1.35
CA TRP A 102 -14.74 -2.13 1.29
C TRP A 102 -14.03 -3.46 1.52
N LEU A 103 -14.48 -4.24 2.52
CA LEU A 103 -13.95 -5.56 2.82
C LEU A 103 -14.20 -6.56 1.68
N GLU A 104 -15.35 -6.51 1.06
CA GLU A 104 -15.68 -7.32 -0.13
C GLU A 104 -14.74 -7.03 -1.30
N THR A 105 -14.41 -5.75 -1.52
CA THR A 105 -13.59 -5.31 -2.66
C THR A 105 -12.10 -5.52 -2.40
N PHE A 106 -11.61 -5.04 -1.26
CA PHE A 106 -10.17 -5.01 -0.98
C PHE A 106 -9.71 -6.11 -0.02
N GLY A 107 -10.63 -6.65 0.77
CA GLY A 107 -10.40 -7.75 1.70
C GLY A 107 -10.65 -9.15 1.11
N GLU A 108 -10.93 -9.24 -0.19
CA GLU A 108 -11.27 -10.51 -0.86
C GLU A 108 -10.20 -11.59 -0.65
N ALA A 109 -8.92 -11.24 -0.74
CA ALA A 109 -7.83 -12.18 -0.51
C ALA A 109 -7.86 -12.81 0.91
N PHE A 110 -8.45 -12.14 1.87
CA PHE A 110 -8.60 -12.61 3.25
C PHE A 110 -9.90 -13.41 3.43
N LEU A 111 -11.04 -12.79 3.11
CA LEU A 111 -12.35 -13.38 3.31
C LEU A 111 -12.63 -14.53 2.34
N GLY A 112 -12.12 -14.41 1.10
CA GLY A 112 -12.22 -15.46 0.08
C GLY A 112 -11.47 -16.75 0.43
N ALA A 113 -10.51 -16.70 1.37
CA ALA A 113 -9.84 -17.89 1.90
C ALA A 113 -10.72 -18.74 2.82
N LEU A 114 -11.87 -18.20 3.27
CA LEU A 114 -12.86 -18.92 4.06
C LEU A 114 -13.82 -19.72 3.17
N PRO A 115 -14.40 -20.82 3.69
CA PRO A 115 -15.56 -21.45 3.07
C PRO A 115 -16.68 -20.42 2.85
N GLU A 116 -17.42 -20.57 1.75
CA GLU A 116 -18.45 -19.60 1.36
C GLU A 116 -19.46 -19.26 2.47
N PRO A 117 -20.00 -20.22 3.25
CA PRO A 117 -20.95 -19.92 4.33
C PRO A 117 -20.36 -19.08 5.48
N ASP A 118 -19.03 -19.09 5.63
CA ASP A 118 -18.34 -18.39 6.72
C ASP A 118 -17.94 -16.95 6.37
N ARG A 119 -17.99 -16.58 5.08
CA ARG A 119 -17.50 -15.27 4.61
C ARG A 119 -18.32 -14.11 5.14
N ALA A 120 -19.64 -14.16 4.98
CA ALA A 120 -20.51 -13.09 5.44
C ALA A 120 -20.50 -12.94 6.98
N PRO A 121 -20.58 -14.02 7.80
CA PRO A 121 -20.40 -13.93 9.23
C PRO A 121 -19.03 -13.33 9.64
N ALA A 122 -17.93 -13.73 8.98
CA ALA A 122 -16.61 -13.19 9.26
C ALA A 122 -16.51 -11.70 8.90
N CYS A 123 -17.10 -11.29 7.77
CA CYS A 123 -17.14 -9.89 7.36
C CYS A 123 -17.88 -9.03 8.41
N ALA A 124 -19.03 -9.48 8.88
CA ALA A 124 -19.79 -8.80 9.93
C ALA A 124 -19.00 -8.70 11.25
N GLU A 125 -18.30 -9.77 11.63
CA GLU A 125 -17.47 -9.80 12.83
C GLU A 125 -16.29 -8.82 12.73
N VAL A 126 -15.66 -8.68 11.55
CA VAL A 126 -14.63 -7.67 11.28
C VAL A 126 -15.22 -6.27 11.40
N ALA A 127 -16.39 -6.02 10.83
CA ALA A 127 -17.06 -4.72 10.90
C ALA A 127 -17.39 -4.33 12.35
N ASP A 128 -17.89 -5.27 13.16
CA ASP A 128 -18.19 -5.01 14.58
C ASP A 128 -16.93 -4.66 15.40
N LEU A 129 -15.80 -5.32 15.14
CA LEU A 129 -14.51 -4.98 15.75
C LEU A 129 -13.99 -3.59 15.35
N LEU A 130 -14.28 -3.17 14.12
CA LEU A 130 -13.81 -1.90 13.57
C LEU A 130 -14.69 -0.72 13.99
N ARG A 131 -15.98 -0.94 14.24
CA ARG A 131 -16.96 0.12 14.56
C ARG A 131 -16.51 1.10 15.63
N PRO A 132 -16.01 0.66 16.81
CA PRO A 132 -15.57 1.58 17.86
C PRO A 132 -14.38 2.46 17.48
N VAL A 133 -13.64 2.11 16.44
CA VAL A 133 -12.38 2.77 16.05
C VAL A 133 -12.53 3.59 14.77
N LEU A 134 -13.34 3.10 13.82
CA LEU A 134 -13.45 3.68 12.47
C LEU A 134 -14.79 4.39 12.20
N VAL A 135 -15.72 4.42 13.14
CA VAL A 135 -16.96 5.21 13.01
C VAL A 135 -16.85 6.45 13.89
N ASP A 136 -17.06 7.62 13.30
CA ASP A 136 -17.06 8.89 13.99
C ASP A 136 -18.41 9.17 14.70
N GLU A 137 -18.51 10.31 15.39
CA GLU A 137 -19.70 10.69 16.15
C GLU A 137 -20.92 10.94 15.25
N SER A 138 -20.73 11.15 13.96
CA SER A 138 -21.82 11.29 12.98
C SER A 138 -22.32 9.96 12.44
N GLY A 139 -21.67 8.85 12.78
CA GLY A 139 -21.95 7.52 12.23
C GLY A 139 -21.24 7.25 10.90
N THR A 140 -20.33 8.12 10.48
CA THR A 140 -19.58 7.96 9.22
C THR A 140 -18.37 7.03 9.43
N TRP A 141 -18.22 6.05 8.55
CA TRP A 141 -17.04 5.18 8.52
C TRP A 141 -15.84 5.92 7.93
N ILE A 142 -14.71 5.90 8.64
CA ILE A 142 -13.46 6.55 8.23
C ILE A 142 -12.39 5.47 8.08
N ALA A 143 -12.00 5.14 6.86
CA ALA A 143 -10.88 4.22 6.64
C ALA A 143 -9.55 4.86 7.06
N ASP A 144 -8.74 4.12 7.80
CA ASP A 144 -7.46 4.54 8.38
C ASP A 144 -6.31 4.47 7.38
N TYR A 145 -6.49 5.09 6.20
CA TYR A 145 -5.46 5.10 5.19
C TYR A 145 -4.23 5.89 5.62
N VAL A 146 -3.07 5.32 5.29
CA VAL A 146 -1.77 5.99 5.39
C VAL A 146 -1.06 5.85 4.05
N ARG A 147 -0.63 6.98 3.49
CA ARG A 147 -0.02 7.02 2.16
C ARG A 147 1.48 7.29 2.24
N LEU A 148 2.25 6.48 1.55
CA LEU A 148 3.63 6.77 1.21
C LEU A 148 3.62 7.56 -0.09
N ARG A 149 4.19 8.76 -0.05
CA ARG A 149 4.36 9.66 -1.20
C ARG A 149 5.83 9.86 -1.47
N PHE A 150 6.21 9.86 -2.73
CA PHE A 150 7.59 10.17 -3.09
C PHE A 150 7.70 10.87 -4.43
N ARG A 151 8.84 11.56 -4.59
CA ARG A 151 9.35 12.10 -5.84
C ARG A 151 10.80 11.68 -5.97
N ALA A 152 11.12 11.05 -7.10
CA ALA A 152 12.45 10.58 -7.43
C ALA A 152 12.78 10.90 -8.89
N THR A 153 14.05 11.05 -9.20
CA THR A 153 14.55 11.37 -10.53
C THR A 153 15.55 10.29 -10.96
N LEU A 154 15.47 9.86 -12.21
CA LEU A 154 16.50 9.02 -12.82
C LEU A 154 17.64 9.91 -13.28
N PRO A 155 18.85 9.87 -12.68
CA PRO A 155 19.93 10.79 -13.00
C PRO A 155 20.29 10.79 -14.48
N PRO A 156 20.76 11.93 -15.05
CA PRO A 156 21.37 11.94 -16.38
C PRO A 156 22.57 10.98 -16.40
N ARG A 157 22.97 10.52 -17.59
CA ARG A 157 24.26 9.82 -17.72
C ARG A 157 25.38 10.79 -17.32
N ALA A 158 26.30 10.33 -16.48
CA ALA A 158 27.53 11.08 -16.27
C ALA A 158 28.15 11.41 -17.64
N ALA A 159 28.45 12.68 -17.87
CA ALA A 159 29.21 13.06 -19.07
C ALA A 159 30.56 12.34 -19.00
N SER A 160 30.81 11.48 -19.96
CA SER A 160 32.15 10.89 -20.11
C SER A 160 33.08 12.02 -20.48
N PHE A 161 33.83 12.53 -19.49
CA PHE A 161 34.99 13.39 -19.79
C PHE A 161 35.99 12.51 -20.52
N ILE A 162 35.95 12.55 -21.85
CA ILE A 162 37.08 12.07 -22.65
C ILE A 162 38.15 13.15 -22.47
N ALA A 163 39.12 12.86 -21.60
CA ALA A 163 40.35 13.63 -21.60
C ALA A 163 40.95 13.43 -22.99
N GLN A 164 40.93 14.48 -23.79
CA GLN A 164 41.71 14.50 -25.02
C GLN A 164 43.21 14.58 -24.63
N PRO A 165 44.03 13.78 -25.32
CA PRO A 165 45.47 13.76 -25.05
C PRO A 165 46.16 15.10 -25.42
#